data_f6f79fda55e5e370a71ce2e9d9ef34c1
#
_entry.id   f6f79fda55e5e370a71ce2e9d9ef34c1
#
_cell.length_a   1.000
_cell.length_b   1.000
_cell.length_c   1.000
_cell.angle_alpha   90.00
_cell.angle_beta   90.00
_cell.angle_gamma   90.00
#
_symmetry.space_group_name_H-M   'P 1'
#
loop_
_entity.id
_entity.type
_entity.pdbx_description
1 polymer ?
#
loop_
_entity_poly.entity_id
_entity_poly.type
_entity_poly.pdbx_seq_one_letter_code
_entity_poly.pdbx_strand_id
1 'polypeptide(L)'
;MKTINADMLAKMFLAGAQNIEAKKEYINELNVFPVPDGDTGTNMSMTIMSAAKEVRALEHPRMKELSKAISSGSLRGARGNSGVILSQLLRGFTKSIQEETEIDAAGIAAACMRAKETAYKAVMKPKEGTILTVARGIAEKAEELAFETEDLEEIFPKILDHAQQVLEQTPELLPVLKEAGVVDSGGQGLLEILRGAYDAFLGKEIDYSSIEPSKEPKTSFGKAPMEETDIKFGYCTEFIILTGREFSDQEEQEFKAYLESIGDSIVCVADDEVVKVHVHTNDPGLAIQKALSFGQLTRMKIDNMREEHHERVIQEAEKLAAQEKRQKPQEKKRTGFIAVSIGEGMNEIFREIGVDYIIEGGQTMNPSTDDMLQAIDEVNAETIFILPNNKNIILAANQARDLTKDKKIVVIPTKTVPQGITAVISFSSDEDTAANEAAMTEAIQAVRTGQVTYAVRDTKIGDKEIHEGDIMGIGDEGILAVGTDISDTAKDLLANLVTEESELISIYYGEDISEEEAERFVTSXXXEETYPDLDVDAHRGGQPIYYYVMSVE
;
A
#
# COMPACT_ATOMS: atom_id res chain seq x y z
N MET A 1 -17.28 -28.95 17.59
CA MET A 1 -15.79 -29.11 17.57
C MET A 1 -15.18 -28.33 18.72
N LYS A 2 -14.27 -28.95 19.54
CA LYS A 2 -13.74 -28.31 20.77
C LYS A 2 -12.36 -27.68 20.63
N THR A 3 -11.58 -28.11 19.64
CA THR A 3 -10.22 -27.58 19.42
C THR A 3 -9.93 -27.40 17.94
N ILE A 4 -8.99 -26.51 17.60
CA ILE A 4 -8.43 -26.39 16.26
C ILE A 4 -6.91 -26.61 16.33
N ASN A 5 -6.39 -27.37 15.39
CA ASN A 5 -4.94 -27.61 15.26
C ASN A 5 -4.32 -26.64 14.25
N ALA A 6 -3.01 -26.71 14.09
CA ALA A 6 -2.28 -25.81 13.20
C ALA A 6 -2.71 -25.94 11.72
N ASP A 7 -3.01 -27.15 11.24
CA ASP A 7 -3.47 -27.35 9.84
C ASP A 7 -4.83 -26.65 9.61
N MET A 8 -5.76 -26.77 10.56
CA MET A 8 -7.06 -26.09 10.46
C MET A 8 -6.88 -24.58 10.54
N LEU A 9 -6.07 -24.10 11.48
CA LEU A 9 -5.79 -22.65 11.62
C LEU A 9 -5.14 -22.09 10.36
N ALA A 10 -4.22 -22.84 9.72
CA ALA A 10 -3.61 -22.43 8.44
C ALA A 10 -4.66 -22.26 7.35
N LYS A 11 -5.58 -23.23 7.22
CA LYS A 11 -6.71 -23.14 6.25
C LYS A 11 -7.61 -21.94 6.55
N MET A 12 -7.95 -21.74 7.82
CA MET A 12 -8.78 -20.59 8.26
C MET A 12 -8.08 -19.25 7.90
N PHE A 13 -6.79 -19.17 8.16
CA PHE A 13 -5.99 -17.96 7.86
C PHE A 13 -5.96 -17.68 6.35
N LEU A 14 -5.66 -18.69 5.52
CA LEU A 14 -5.62 -18.55 4.07
C LEU A 14 -6.98 -18.15 3.50
N ALA A 15 -8.06 -18.73 4.03
CA ALA A 15 -9.42 -18.39 3.63
C ALA A 15 -9.79 -16.95 3.99
N GLY A 16 -9.38 -16.48 5.18
CA GLY A 16 -9.55 -15.09 5.59
C GLY A 16 -8.81 -14.12 4.65
N ALA A 17 -7.57 -14.48 4.29
CA ALA A 17 -6.77 -13.69 3.35
C ALA A 17 -7.43 -13.62 1.96
N GLN A 18 -7.95 -14.74 1.48
CA GLN A 18 -8.65 -14.81 0.20
C GLN A 18 -9.92 -13.96 0.21
N ASN A 19 -10.69 -14.02 1.30
CA ASN A 19 -11.95 -13.29 1.39
C ASN A 19 -11.75 -11.77 1.39
N ILE A 20 -10.76 -11.26 2.13
CA ILE A 20 -10.49 -9.81 2.12
C ILE A 20 -9.94 -9.36 0.75
N GLU A 21 -9.09 -10.17 0.10
CA GLU A 21 -8.61 -9.86 -1.25
C GLU A 21 -9.78 -9.71 -2.23
N ALA A 22 -10.75 -10.63 -2.16
CA ALA A 22 -11.95 -10.59 -3.02
C ALA A 22 -12.82 -9.35 -2.75
N LYS A 23 -12.77 -8.80 -1.54
CA LYS A 23 -13.64 -7.69 -1.12
C LYS A 23 -12.91 -6.36 -0.92
N LYS A 24 -11.63 -6.27 -1.29
CA LYS A 24 -10.81 -5.08 -1.02
C LYS A 24 -11.40 -3.81 -1.63
N GLU A 25 -11.98 -3.88 -2.83
CA GLU A 25 -12.57 -2.71 -3.48
C GLU A 25 -13.79 -2.20 -2.70
N TYR A 26 -14.66 -3.11 -2.27
CA TYR A 26 -15.80 -2.74 -1.42
C TYR A 26 -15.34 -2.07 -0.12
N ILE A 27 -14.26 -2.57 0.50
CA ILE A 27 -13.70 -1.98 1.74
C ILE A 27 -13.10 -0.59 1.44
N ASN A 28 -12.46 -0.41 0.27
CA ASN A 28 -11.95 0.88 -0.17
C ASN A 28 -13.09 1.91 -0.32
N GLU A 29 -14.26 1.47 -0.82
CA GLU A 29 -15.44 2.33 -0.98
C GLU A 29 -15.98 2.88 0.36
N LEU A 30 -15.67 2.24 1.48
CA LEU A 30 -16.08 2.69 2.81
C LEU A 30 -15.18 3.82 3.36
N ASN A 31 -14.07 4.13 2.73
CA ASN A 31 -13.21 5.24 3.15
C ASN A 31 -13.99 6.56 3.02
N VAL A 32 -13.96 7.36 4.09
CA VAL A 32 -14.81 8.56 4.21
C VAL A 32 -14.32 9.71 3.35
N PHE A 33 -13.00 9.83 3.21
CA PHE A 33 -12.40 10.93 2.45
C PHE A 33 -12.63 10.74 0.96
N PRO A 34 -13.11 11.76 0.24
CA PRO A 34 -13.37 11.66 -1.19
C PRO A 34 -12.13 11.83 -2.07
N VAL A 35 -10.93 11.67 -1.51
CA VAL A 35 -9.67 11.76 -2.26
C VAL A 35 -9.32 10.42 -2.94
N PRO A 36 -8.52 10.43 -4.02
CA PRO A 36 -8.17 9.20 -4.76
C PRO A 36 -7.27 8.21 -4.01
N ASP A 37 -7.02 8.39 -2.72
CA ASP A 37 -6.14 7.56 -1.91
C ASP A 37 -6.86 6.62 -0.93
N GLY A 38 -8.16 6.38 -1.13
CA GLY A 38 -8.94 5.44 -0.32
C GLY A 38 -8.43 4.01 -0.50
N ASP A 39 -7.61 3.54 0.43
CA ASP A 39 -6.78 2.35 0.24
C ASP A 39 -6.83 1.34 1.41
N THR A 40 -7.79 1.46 2.34
CA THR A 40 -7.87 0.58 3.52
C THR A 40 -7.93 -0.89 3.14
N GLY A 41 -8.83 -1.24 2.22
CA GLY A 41 -8.98 -2.62 1.74
C GLY A 41 -7.70 -3.13 1.08
N THR A 42 -7.09 -2.31 0.24
CA THR A 42 -5.83 -2.62 -0.44
C THR A 42 -4.70 -2.85 0.58
N ASN A 43 -4.54 -1.95 1.54
CA ASN A 43 -3.48 -2.04 2.56
C ASN A 43 -3.65 -3.30 3.43
N MET A 44 -4.88 -3.58 3.89
CA MET A 44 -5.15 -4.77 4.70
C MET A 44 -4.96 -6.05 3.89
N SER A 45 -5.45 -6.08 2.66
CA SER A 45 -5.29 -7.25 1.78
C SER A 45 -3.81 -7.53 1.49
N MET A 46 -3.04 -6.54 1.07
CA MET A 46 -1.60 -6.71 0.81
C MET A 46 -0.84 -7.18 2.05
N THR A 47 -1.22 -6.66 3.22
CA THR A 47 -0.62 -7.05 4.51
C THR A 47 -0.84 -8.53 4.82
N ILE A 48 -2.09 -8.98 4.76
CA ILE A 48 -2.41 -10.37 5.09
C ILE A 48 -1.93 -11.34 4.00
N MET A 49 -1.96 -10.93 2.72
CA MET A 49 -1.46 -11.74 1.61
C MET A 49 0.06 -11.96 1.69
N SER A 50 0.82 -11.02 2.23
CA SER A 50 2.24 -11.20 2.52
C SER A 50 2.46 -12.39 3.47
N ALA A 51 1.68 -12.46 4.55
CA ALA A 51 1.71 -13.60 5.49
C ALA A 51 1.17 -14.88 4.85
N ALA A 52 0.10 -14.78 4.06
CA ALA A 52 -0.52 -15.94 3.40
C ALA A 52 0.45 -16.67 2.48
N LYS A 53 1.34 -15.94 1.79
CA LYS A 53 2.39 -16.54 0.95
C LYS A 53 3.36 -17.39 1.79
N GLU A 54 3.75 -16.92 2.97
CA GLU A 54 4.62 -17.67 3.89
C GLU A 54 3.88 -18.90 4.44
N VAL A 55 2.61 -18.75 4.84
CA VAL A 55 1.77 -19.85 5.35
C VAL A 55 1.57 -20.91 4.25
N ARG A 56 1.32 -20.50 2.99
CA ARG A 56 1.09 -21.39 1.84
C ARG A 56 2.32 -22.25 1.52
N ALA A 57 3.51 -21.79 1.89
CA ALA A 57 4.77 -22.53 1.69
C ALA A 57 4.98 -23.63 2.73
N LEU A 58 4.20 -23.66 3.81
CA LEU A 58 4.33 -24.66 4.88
C LEU A 58 3.52 -25.91 4.54
N GLU A 59 4.13 -27.08 4.78
CA GLU A 59 3.45 -28.39 4.68
C GLU A 59 3.23 -28.91 6.10
N HIS A 60 1.96 -29.09 6.49
CA HIS A 60 1.59 -29.58 7.83
C HIS A 60 2.35 -28.87 8.96
N PRO A 61 2.21 -27.56 9.11
CA PRO A 61 3.02 -26.81 10.07
C PRO A 61 2.67 -27.16 11.53
N ARG A 62 3.66 -27.08 12.39
CA ARG A 62 3.41 -27.00 13.84
C ARG A 62 2.93 -25.55 14.16
N MET A 63 2.22 -25.39 15.26
CA MET A 63 1.66 -24.10 15.67
C MET A 63 2.74 -22.99 15.72
N LYS A 64 3.93 -23.32 16.20
CA LYS A 64 5.07 -22.37 16.27
C LYS A 64 5.52 -21.88 14.90
N GLU A 65 5.60 -22.79 13.94
CA GLU A 65 6.00 -22.45 12.53
C GLU A 65 4.93 -21.60 11.87
N LEU A 66 3.67 -21.98 12.04
CA LEU A 66 2.52 -21.22 11.52
C LEU A 66 2.47 -19.82 12.14
N SER A 67 2.61 -19.73 13.47
CA SER A 67 2.60 -18.46 14.21
C SER A 67 3.71 -17.53 13.72
N LYS A 68 4.91 -18.08 13.48
CA LYS A 68 6.04 -17.31 12.94
C LYS A 68 5.73 -16.79 11.54
N ALA A 69 5.21 -17.64 10.65
CA ALA A 69 4.87 -17.25 9.27
C ALA A 69 3.82 -16.15 9.25
N ILE A 70 2.75 -16.27 10.04
CA ILE A 70 1.70 -15.25 10.13
C ILE A 70 2.26 -13.94 10.69
N SER A 71 2.97 -14.00 11.83
CA SER A 71 3.50 -12.80 12.50
C SER A 71 4.55 -12.09 11.64
N SER A 72 5.58 -12.81 11.18
CA SER A 72 6.67 -12.24 10.39
C SER A 72 6.18 -11.72 9.05
N GLY A 73 5.40 -12.51 8.33
CA GLY A 73 4.88 -12.13 7.01
C GLY A 73 3.97 -10.90 7.06
N SER A 74 3.06 -10.83 8.06
CA SER A 74 2.19 -9.66 8.19
C SER A 74 2.95 -8.41 8.66
N LEU A 75 3.92 -8.56 9.57
CA LEU A 75 4.75 -7.42 10.03
C LEU A 75 5.54 -6.82 8.86
N ARG A 76 6.20 -7.65 8.07
CA ARG A 76 7.01 -7.19 6.93
C ARG A 76 6.15 -6.60 5.82
N GLY A 77 5.02 -7.20 5.55
CA GLY A 77 4.08 -6.76 4.51
C GLY A 77 3.17 -5.62 4.92
N ALA A 78 3.23 -5.16 6.16
CA ALA A 78 2.30 -4.15 6.69
C ALA A 78 2.41 -2.82 5.91
N ARG A 79 1.26 -2.33 5.44
CA ARG A 79 1.14 -1.08 4.67
C ARG A 79 0.06 -0.20 5.25
N GLY A 80 0.31 1.10 5.32
CA GLY A 80 -0.61 2.08 5.86
C GLY A 80 -0.99 1.81 7.32
N ASN A 81 -1.82 2.66 7.89
CA ASN A 81 -2.26 2.50 9.29
C ASN A 81 -3.06 1.21 9.49
N SER A 82 -3.99 0.93 8.57
CA SER A 82 -4.87 -0.25 8.67
C SER A 82 -4.07 -1.57 8.59
N GLY A 83 -3.08 -1.64 7.69
CA GLY A 83 -2.22 -2.81 7.57
C GLY A 83 -1.32 -3.00 8.79
N VAL A 84 -0.74 -1.91 9.31
CA VAL A 84 0.09 -1.99 10.54
C VAL A 84 -0.75 -2.47 11.72
N ILE A 85 -1.96 -1.92 11.91
CA ILE A 85 -2.85 -2.34 13.00
C ILE A 85 -3.22 -3.83 12.83
N LEU A 86 -3.58 -4.25 11.61
CA LEU A 86 -3.87 -5.67 11.33
C LEU A 86 -2.65 -6.56 11.66
N SER A 87 -1.43 -6.15 11.28
CA SER A 87 -0.22 -6.91 11.59
C SER A 87 -0.01 -7.07 13.11
N GLN A 88 -0.35 -6.03 13.89
CA GLN A 88 -0.22 -6.07 15.34
C GLN A 88 -1.32 -6.97 15.98
N LEU A 89 -2.53 -6.97 15.43
CA LEU A 89 -3.58 -7.92 15.83
C LEU A 89 -3.12 -9.36 15.61
N LEU A 90 -2.61 -9.66 14.41
CA LEU A 90 -2.11 -11.00 14.07
C LEU A 90 -0.91 -11.40 14.95
N ARG A 91 0.01 -10.46 15.20
CA ARG A 91 1.16 -10.69 16.07
C ARG A 91 0.74 -11.04 17.50
N GLY A 92 -0.20 -10.28 18.05
CA GLY A 92 -0.71 -10.53 19.41
C GLY A 92 -1.39 -11.90 19.51
N PHE A 93 -2.24 -12.22 18.53
CA PHE A 93 -2.94 -13.49 18.42
C PHE A 93 -1.94 -14.66 18.38
N THR A 94 -1.01 -14.64 17.43
CA THR A 94 -0.05 -15.73 17.22
C THR A 94 0.90 -15.91 18.41
N LYS A 95 1.29 -14.82 19.06
CA LYS A 95 2.16 -14.87 20.24
C LYS A 95 1.49 -15.58 21.43
N SER A 96 0.16 -15.56 21.49
CA SER A 96 -0.60 -16.27 22.52
C SER A 96 -0.61 -17.78 22.31
N ILE A 97 -0.64 -18.24 21.04
CA ILE A 97 -0.89 -19.64 20.69
C ILE A 97 0.36 -20.43 20.27
N GLN A 98 1.50 -19.78 20.07
CA GLN A 98 2.67 -20.38 19.42
C GLN A 98 3.24 -21.63 20.10
N GLU A 99 3.01 -21.80 21.41
CA GLU A 99 3.52 -22.94 22.18
C GLU A 99 2.43 -24.03 22.39
N GLU A 100 1.23 -23.80 21.85
CA GLU A 100 0.10 -24.75 21.95
C GLU A 100 0.18 -25.79 20.81
N THR A 101 -0.38 -26.96 21.04
CA THR A 101 -0.56 -28.00 20.00
C THR A 101 -1.92 -27.87 19.32
N GLU A 102 -2.92 -27.54 20.14
CA GLU A 102 -4.29 -27.26 19.68
C GLU A 102 -4.85 -26.09 20.51
N ILE A 103 -5.78 -25.38 19.94
CA ILE A 103 -6.38 -24.19 20.58
C ILE A 103 -7.84 -24.50 20.88
N ASP A 104 -8.22 -24.36 22.15
CA ASP A 104 -9.61 -24.50 22.62
C ASP A 104 -10.27 -23.12 22.77
N ALA A 105 -11.48 -23.08 23.29
CA ALA A 105 -12.25 -21.84 23.49
C ALA A 105 -11.49 -20.84 24.38
N ALA A 106 -10.85 -21.31 25.46
CA ALA A 106 -10.09 -20.46 26.38
C ALA A 106 -8.82 -19.88 25.66
N GLY A 107 -8.17 -20.72 24.86
CA GLY A 107 -7.03 -20.31 24.05
C GLY A 107 -7.40 -19.26 23.00
N ILE A 108 -8.55 -19.42 22.32
CA ILE A 108 -9.08 -18.42 21.37
C ILE A 108 -9.34 -17.09 22.09
N ALA A 109 -10.01 -17.13 23.24
CA ALA A 109 -10.31 -15.92 24.03
C ALA A 109 -9.02 -15.18 24.45
N ALA A 110 -8.05 -15.94 25.00
CA ALA A 110 -6.74 -15.37 25.40
C ALA A 110 -6.01 -14.77 24.19
N ALA A 111 -6.04 -15.43 23.04
CA ALA A 111 -5.40 -14.95 21.82
C ALA A 111 -6.06 -13.66 21.30
N CYS A 112 -7.38 -13.58 21.33
CA CYS A 112 -8.13 -12.36 20.94
C CYS A 112 -7.82 -11.19 21.89
N MET A 113 -7.77 -11.45 23.20
CA MET A 113 -7.42 -10.43 24.20
C MET A 113 -5.99 -9.89 23.96
N ARG A 114 -5.04 -10.79 23.73
CA ARG A 114 -3.65 -10.39 23.45
C ARG A 114 -3.54 -9.65 22.11
N ALA A 115 -4.31 -10.05 21.10
CA ALA A 115 -4.39 -9.33 19.81
C ALA A 115 -4.83 -7.88 20.03
N LYS A 116 -5.95 -7.69 20.75
CA LYS A 116 -6.47 -6.36 21.12
C LYS A 116 -5.40 -5.53 21.84
N GLU A 117 -4.80 -6.07 22.89
CA GLU A 117 -3.80 -5.36 23.70
C GLU A 117 -2.60 -4.91 22.85
N THR A 118 -2.10 -5.80 22.00
CA THR A 118 -0.95 -5.52 21.13
C THR A 118 -1.27 -4.40 20.16
N ALA A 119 -2.45 -4.43 19.53
CA ALA A 119 -2.86 -3.41 18.58
C ALA A 119 -3.09 -2.04 19.25
N TYR A 120 -3.76 -2.00 20.41
CA TYR A 120 -3.96 -0.74 21.14
C TYR A 120 -2.63 -0.09 21.57
N LYS A 121 -1.65 -0.89 21.99
CA LYS A 121 -0.30 -0.39 22.36
C LYS A 121 0.47 0.17 21.18
N ALA A 122 0.22 -0.34 19.98
CA ALA A 122 0.92 0.12 18.77
C ALA A 122 0.44 1.49 18.29
N VAL A 123 -0.74 1.95 18.71
CA VAL A 123 -1.32 3.23 18.28
C VAL A 123 -1.18 4.27 19.40
N MET A 124 -0.46 5.35 19.16
CA MET A 124 -0.18 6.39 20.17
C MET A 124 -1.47 7.04 20.71
N LYS A 125 -2.47 7.24 19.84
CA LYS A 125 -3.77 7.84 20.22
C LYS A 125 -4.89 6.98 19.66
N PRO A 126 -5.22 5.86 20.30
CA PRO A 126 -6.30 5.00 19.84
C PRO A 126 -7.64 5.76 19.79
N LYS A 127 -8.36 5.60 18.68
CA LYS A 127 -9.68 6.20 18.49
C LYS A 127 -10.74 5.09 18.51
N GLU A 128 -11.82 5.38 19.23
CA GLU A 128 -12.99 4.49 19.21
C GLU A 128 -13.81 4.72 17.92
N GLY A 129 -14.57 3.71 17.53
CA GLY A 129 -15.30 3.72 16.25
C GLY A 129 -14.44 3.27 15.08
N THR A 130 -13.35 2.52 15.35
CA THR A 130 -12.40 2.03 14.34
C THR A 130 -12.22 0.52 14.47
N ILE A 131 -11.35 -0.06 13.61
CA ILE A 131 -10.92 -1.46 13.68
C ILE A 131 -10.56 -1.89 15.12
N LEU A 132 -9.99 -0.97 15.92
CA LEU A 132 -9.63 -1.27 17.32
C LEU A 132 -10.87 -1.57 18.18
N THR A 133 -11.96 -0.82 17.95
CA THR A 133 -13.23 -1.04 18.64
C THR A 133 -13.84 -2.41 18.29
N VAL A 134 -13.80 -2.78 16.99
CA VAL A 134 -14.28 -4.07 16.53
C VAL A 134 -13.44 -5.21 17.14
N ALA A 135 -12.11 -5.06 17.13
CA ALA A 135 -11.18 -6.04 17.72
C ALA A 135 -11.43 -6.20 19.23
N ARG A 136 -11.72 -5.10 19.95
CA ARG A 136 -12.08 -5.15 21.38
C ARG A 136 -13.39 -5.90 21.58
N GLY A 137 -14.41 -5.62 20.79
CA GLY A 137 -15.70 -6.31 20.89
C GLY A 137 -15.55 -7.83 20.67
N ILE A 138 -14.75 -8.21 19.66
CA ILE A 138 -14.41 -9.62 19.39
C ILE A 138 -13.77 -10.26 20.62
N ALA A 139 -12.76 -9.62 21.22
CA ALA A 139 -12.00 -10.15 22.35
C ALA A 139 -12.89 -10.34 23.59
N GLU A 140 -13.70 -9.32 23.92
CA GLU A 140 -14.61 -9.35 25.04
C GLU A 140 -15.68 -10.43 24.87
N LYS A 141 -16.24 -10.57 23.67
CA LYS A 141 -17.25 -11.59 23.37
C LYS A 141 -16.65 -13.01 23.41
N ALA A 142 -15.44 -13.18 22.89
CA ALA A 142 -14.72 -14.47 22.95
C ALA A 142 -14.48 -14.88 24.40
N GLU A 143 -14.07 -13.93 25.25
CA GLU A 143 -13.86 -14.18 26.69
C GLU A 143 -15.16 -14.59 27.39
N GLU A 144 -16.25 -13.85 27.17
CA GLU A 144 -17.59 -14.17 27.71
C GLU A 144 -18.01 -15.60 27.33
N LEU A 145 -17.95 -15.92 26.01
CA LEU A 145 -18.41 -17.21 25.49
C LEU A 145 -17.55 -18.38 25.95
N ALA A 146 -16.25 -18.19 26.18
CA ALA A 146 -15.36 -19.24 26.68
C ALA A 146 -15.73 -19.70 28.11
N PHE A 147 -16.44 -18.87 28.88
CA PHE A 147 -16.98 -19.27 30.17
C PHE A 147 -18.29 -20.04 30.03
N GLU A 148 -19.00 -19.89 28.92
CA GLU A 148 -20.33 -20.51 28.71
C GLU A 148 -20.25 -21.88 28.04
N THR A 149 -19.36 -22.06 27.08
CA THR A 149 -19.29 -23.28 26.27
C THR A 149 -17.84 -23.52 25.76
N GLU A 150 -17.53 -24.80 25.56
CA GLU A 150 -16.28 -25.25 24.94
C GLU A 150 -16.45 -25.51 23.42
N ASP A 151 -17.67 -25.38 22.89
CA ASP A 151 -17.96 -25.75 21.51
C ASP A 151 -17.71 -24.58 20.56
N LEU A 152 -16.65 -24.67 19.78
CA LEU A 152 -16.25 -23.64 18.80
C LEU A 152 -17.32 -23.44 17.70
N GLU A 153 -18.13 -24.46 17.40
CA GLU A 153 -19.24 -24.34 16.46
C GLU A 153 -20.35 -23.39 16.95
N GLU A 154 -20.47 -23.26 18.29
CA GLU A 154 -21.37 -22.28 18.91
C GLU A 154 -20.71 -20.92 19.11
N ILE A 155 -19.43 -20.90 19.40
CA ILE A 155 -18.66 -19.68 19.75
C ILE A 155 -18.47 -18.78 18.50
N PHE A 156 -17.97 -19.33 17.39
CA PHE A 156 -17.56 -18.53 16.24
C PHE A 156 -18.72 -17.74 15.61
N PRO A 157 -19.91 -18.32 15.35
CA PRO A 157 -21.00 -17.51 14.80
C PRO A 157 -21.45 -16.40 15.75
N LYS A 158 -21.45 -16.63 17.06
CA LYS A 158 -21.80 -15.59 18.04
C LYS A 158 -20.78 -14.45 18.09
N ILE A 159 -19.48 -14.78 17.92
CA ILE A 159 -18.42 -13.76 17.81
C ILE A 159 -18.64 -12.92 16.55
N LEU A 160 -18.90 -13.57 15.41
CA LEU A 160 -19.14 -12.87 14.13
C LEU A 160 -20.37 -11.96 14.19
N ASP A 161 -21.47 -12.45 14.78
CA ASP A 161 -22.69 -11.65 14.96
C ASP A 161 -22.42 -10.43 15.85
N HIS A 162 -21.68 -10.63 16.95
CA HIS A 162 -21.33 -9.53 17.85
C HIS A 162 -20.38 -8.53 17.16
N ALA A 163 -19.39 -9.02 16.41
CA ALA A 163 -18.47 -8.17 15.64
C ALA A 163 -19.22 -7.31 14.62
N GLN A 164 -20.22 -7.89 13.94
CA GLN A 164 -21.11 -7.17 13.02
C GLN A 164 -21.87 -6.06 13.76
N GLN A 165 -22.44 -6.35 14.93
CA GLN A 165 -23.17 -5.36 15.74
C GLN A 165 -22.24 -4.21 16.18
N VAL A 166 -21.01 -4.52 16.62
CA VAL A 166 -20.03 -3.50 17.02
C VAL A 166 -19.63 -2.65 15.80
N LEU A 167 -19.43 -3.27 14.64
CA LEU A 167 -19.12 -2.57 13.39
C LEU A 167 -20.24 -1.57 13.03
N GLU A 168 -21.51 -2.00 13.13
CA GLU A 168 -22.67 -1.15 12.84
C GLU A 168 -22.79 0.03 13.81
N GLN A 169 -22.18 -0.06 14.99
CA GLN A 169 -22.16 1.02 15.99
C GLN A 169 -20.99 2.00 15.78
N THR A 170 -20.03 1.71 14.89
CA THR A 170 -18.87 2.60 14.69
C THR A 170 -19.27 4.03 14.29
N PRO A 171 -20.33 4.27 13.48
CA PRO A 171 -20.75 5.64 13.19
C PRO A 171 -21.22 6.43 14.41
N GLU A 172 -21.74 5.77 15.44
CA GLU A 172 -22.17 6.44 16.68
C GLU A 172 -20.97 6.88 17.53
N LEU A 173 -19.81 6.27 17.33
CA LEU A 173 -18.57 6.55 18.07
C LEU A 173 -17.66 7.52 17.34
N LEU A 174 -17.77 7.61 16.00
CA LEU A 174 -16.90 8.45 15.17
C LEU A 174 -17.78 9.27 14.21
N PRO A 175 -18.02 10.56 14.52
CA PRO A 175 -18.99 11.38 13.79
C PRO A 175 -18.78 11.46 12.28
N VAL A 176 -17.55 11.43 11.79
CA VAL A 176 -17.24 11.47 10.35
C VAL A 176 -17.86 10.28 9.60
N LEU A 177 -17.93 9.10 10.23
CA LEU A 177 -18.57 7.90 9.65
C LEU A 177 -20.10 8.10 9.56
N LYS A 178 -20.67 8.72 10.60
CA LYS A 178 -22.11 9.00 10.66
C LYS A 178 -22.52 10.00 9.56
N GLU A 179 -21.73 11.05 9.38
CA GLU A 179 -21.95 12.06 8.33
C GLU A 179 -21.89 11.43 6.93
N ALA A 180 -20.94 10.50 6.72
CA ALA A 180 -20.77 9.82 5.45
C ALA A 180 -21.74 8.64 5.23
N GLY A 181 -22.46 8.22 6.28
CA GLY A 181 -23.41 7.10 6.22
C GLY A 181 -22.74 5.73 6.01
N VAL A 182 -21.51 5.57 6.50
CA VAL A 182 -20.72 4.33 6.34
C VAL A 182 -20.24 3.82 7.69
N VAL A 183 -19.86 2.53 7.74
CA VAL A 183 -19.17 1.92 8.88
C VAL A 183 -17.65 2.06 8.70
N ASP A 184 -16.88 1.75 9.76
CA ASP A 184 -15.41 1.80 9.69
C ASP A 184 -14.87 0.78 8.68
N SER A 185 -14.11 1.25 7.70
CA SER A 185 -13.53 0.41 6.64
C SER A 185 -12.57 -0.65 7.20
N GLY A 186 -11.73 -0.29 8.17
CA GLY A 186 -10.81 -1.23 8.83
C GLY A 186 -11.55 -2.31 9.61
N GLY A 187 -12.60 -1.94 10.34
CA GLY A 187 -13.47 -2.88 11.05
C GLY A 187 -14.18 -3.83 10.09
N GLN A 188 -14.67 -3.31 8.95
CA GLN A 188 -15.27 -4.17 7.90
C GLN A 188 -14.23 -5.16 7.37
N GLY A 189 -13.00 -4.70 7.11
CA GLY A 189 -11.91 -5.57 6.66
C GLY A 189 -11.61 -6.70 7.64
N LEU A 190 -11.55 -6.39 8.93
CA LEU A 190 -11.34 -7.40 9.99
C LEU A 190 -12.48 -8.43 10.00
N LEU A 191 -13.72 -7.97 9.89
CA LEU A 191 -14.89 -8.86 9.87
C LEU A 191 -14.85 -9.79 8.63
N GLU A 192 -14.44 -9.28 7.46
CA GLU A 192 -14.33 -10.10 6.25
C GLU A 192 -13.24 -11.17 6.37
N ILE A 193 -12.11 -10.86 7.02
CA ILE A 193 -11.08 -11.86 7.32
C ILE A 193 -11.69 -12.98 8.20
N LEU A 194 -12.40 -12.62 9.25
CA LEU A 194 -13.02 -13.61 10.15
C LEU A 194 -14.12 -14.44 9.48
N ARG A 195 -14.90 -13.83 8.57
CA ARG A 195 -15.90 -14.56 7.77
C ARG A 195 -15.25 -15.62 6.90
N GLY A 196 -14.18 -15.27 6.20
CA GLY A 196 -13.43 -16.22 5.39
C GLY A 196 -12.86 -17.36 6.24
N ALA A 197 -12.30 -17.03 7.39
CA ALA A 197 -11.77 -18.02 8.34
C ALA A 197 -12.88 -18.98 8.82
N TYR A 198 -14.06 -18.46 9.12
CA TYR A 198 -15.22 -19.25 9.56
C TYR A 198 -15.71 -20.18 8.43
N ASP A 199 -15.73 -19.71 7.19
CA ASP A 199 -16.10 -20.55 6.05
C ASP A 199 -15.18 -21.79 5.93
N ALA A 200 -13.88 -21.61 6.13
CA ALA A 200 -12.92 -22.73 6.14
C ALA A 200 -13.16 -23.65 7.35
N PHE A 201 -13.47 -23.09 8.52
CA PHE A 201 -13.80 -23.86 9.72
C PHE A 201 -15.02 -24.78 9.49
N LEU A 202 -16.01 -24.29 8.73
CA LEU A 202 -17.20 -25.08 8.35
C LEU A 202 -16.91 -26.12 7.25
N GLY A 203 -15.68 -26.18 6.75
CA GLY A 203 -15.27 -27.15 5.73
C GLY A 203 -15.63 -26.76 4.30
N LYS A 204 -15.94 -25.47 4.04
CA LYS A 204 -16.17 -25.01 2.66
C LYS A 204 -14.87 -25.12 1.86
N GLU A 205 -14.98 -25.58 0.64
CA GLU A 205 -13.83 -25.61 -0.29
C GLU A 205 -13.47 -24.19 -0.69
N ILE A 206 -12.20 -23.86 -0.59
CA ILE A 206 -11.68 -22.52 -0.89
C ILE A 206 -10.54 -22.69 -1.89
N ASP A 207 -10.58 -21.90 -2.95
CA ASP A 207 -9.55 -21.92 -3.99
C ASP A 207 -8.37 -21.02 -3.55
N TYR A 208 -7.26 -21.65 -3.22
CA TYR A 208 -6.03 -20.97 -2.83
C TYR A 208 -5.08 -20.71 -4.01
N SER A 209 -5.49 -20.97 -5.25
CA SER A 209 -4.61 -20.88 -6.43
C SER A 209 -4.02 -19.48 -6.64
N SER A 210 -4.74 -18.45 -6.22
CA SER A 210 -4.27 -17.05 -6.32
C SER A 210 -3.17 -16.68 -5.30
N ILE A 211 -2.93 -17.53 -4.29
CA ILE A 211 -1.90 -17.30 -3.27
C ILE A 211 -0.65 -18.09 -3.67
N GLU A 212 0.33 -17.43 -4.30
CA GLU A 212 1.60 -18.05 -4.64
C GLU A 212 2.43 -18.27 -3.37
N PRO A 213 2.98 -19.48 -3.15
CA PRO A 213 3.87 -19.70 -1.99
C PRO A 213 5.12 -18.81 -2.10
N SER A 214 5.59 -18.31 -0.96
CA SER A 214 6.86 -17.59 -0.93
C SER A 214 7.98 -18.56 -1.30
N LYS A 215 8.78 -18.19 -2.29
CA LYS A 215 10.01 -18.91 -2.60
C LYS A 215 11.04 -18.50 -1.57
N GLU A 216 11.52 -19.44 -0.75
CA GLU A 216 12.68 -19.17 0.10
C GLU A 216 13.79 -18.59 -0.77
N PRO A 217 14.49 -17.55 -0.32
CA PRO A 217 15.71 -17.16 -1.00
C PRO A 217 16.69 -18.33 -0.85
N LYS A 218 16.76 -19.16 -1.87
CA LYS A 218 17.84 -20.13 -1.96
C LYS A 218 19.13 -19.33 -2.03
N THR A 219 19.92 -19.38 -1.00
CA THR A 219 21.31 -18.93 -1.05
C THR A 219 22.00 -19.82 -2.07
N SER A 220 21.88 -19.49 -3.33
CA SER A 220 22.59 -20.20 -4.39
C SER A 220 23.99 -19.61 -4.51
N PHE A 221 24.92 -20.25 -3.85
CA PHE A 221 26.33 -20.12 -4.23
C PHE A 221 26.45 -20.69 -5.67
N GLY A 222 26.87 -19.85 -6.57
CA GLY A 222 27.39 -20.25 -7.87
C GLY A 222 26.36 -20.60 -8.92
N LYS A 223 25.75 -19.60 -9.56
CA LYS A 223 25.24 -19.78 -10.92
C LYS A 223 26.32 -19.29 -11.89
N ALA A 224 26.72 -20.19 -12.75
CA ALA A 224 27.51 -19.87 -13.94
C ALA A 224 26.77 -18.77 -14.75
N PRO A 225 27.49 -17.96 -15.51
CA PRO A 225 26.83 -16.95 -16.35
C PRO A 225 25.81 -17.62 -17.26
N MET A 226 24.57 -17.17 -17.21
CA MET A 226 23.56 -17.61 -18.17
C MET A 226 24.02 -17.16 -19.56
N GLU A 227 24.19 -18.14 -20.44
CA GLU A 227 24.43 -17.90 -21.87
C GLU A 227 23.32 -16.99 -22.42
N GLU A 228 23.67 -16.09 -23.31
CA GLU A 228 22.73 -15.29 -24.09
C GLU A 228 21.65 -16.21 -24.68
N THR A 229 20.46 -16.14 -24.11
CA THR A 229 19.32 -16.80 -24.71
C THR A 229 18.95 -16.00 -25.95
N ASP A 230 19.22 -16.55 -27.09
CA ASP A 230 18.86 -15.98 -28.38
C ASP A 230 17.32 -15.90 -28.45
N ILE A 231 16.77 -14.71 -28.25
CA ILE A 231 15.31 -14.49 -28.35
C ILE A 231 14.95 -14.56 -29.82
N LYS A 232 14.58 -15.76 -30.26
CA LYS A 232 14.23 -16.08 -31.63
C LYS A 232 13.04 -15.26 -32.13
N PHE A 233 12.00 -15.11 -31.29
CA PHE A 233 10.78 -14.35 -31.59
C PHE A 233 10.66 -13.19 -30.59
N GLY A 234 10.68 -11.96 -31.12
CA GLY A 234 10.89 -10.75 -30.31
C GLY A 234 9.67 -10.16 -29.64
N TYR A 235 8.46 -10.53 -30.04
CA TYR A 235 7.23 -9.92 -29.52
C TYR A 235 6.32 -10.96 -28.88
N CYS A 236 5.98 -10.75 -27.61
CA CYS A 236 4.88 -11.44 -26.92
C CYS A 236 3.57 -10.75 -27.35
N THR A 237 2.69 -11.50 -28.00
CA THR A 237 1.44 -10.97 -28.58
C THR A 237 0.26 -11.72 -27.99
N GLU A 238 -0.63 -11.01 -27.32
CA GLU A 238 -1.82 -11.55 -26.69
C GLU A 238 -3.08 -10.81 -27.16
N PHE A 239 -4.16 -11.55 -27.37
CA PHE A 239 -5.46 -10.97 -27.68
C PHE A 239 -6.57 -12.00 -27.49
N ILE A 240 -7.81 -11.51 -27.49
CA ILE A 240 -9.02 -12.32 -27.46
C ILE A 240 -9.80 -12.05 -28.75
N ILE A 241 -10.24 -13.14 -29.42
CA ILE A 241 -11.12 -13.07 -30.60
C ILE A 241 -12.56 -13.29 -30.12
N LEU A 242 -13.44 -12.36 -30.45
CA LEU A 242 -14.89 -12.50 -30.28
C LEU A 242 -15.45 -13.00 -31.63
N THR A 243 -15.72 -14.30 -31.72
CA THR A 243 -16.08 -14.95 -33.00
C THR A 243 -17.56 -14.76 -33.37
N GLY A 244 -18.43 -14.50 -32.35
CA GLY A 244 -19.88 -14.39 -32.57
C GLY A 244 -20.53 -15.70 -32.99
N ARG A 245 -19.81 -16.79 -32.93
CA ARG A 245 -20.27 -18.17 -33.24
C ARG A 245 -19.31 -19.16 -32.61
N GLU A 246 -19.75 -20.38 -32.45
CA GLU A 246 -18.89 -21.47 -31.95
C GLU A 246 -17.67 -21.63 -32.87
N PHE A 247 -16.50 -21.68 -32.26
CA PHE A 247 -15.20 -21.89 -32.92
C PHE A 247 -14.93 -23.40 -32.94
N SER A 248 -14.88 -24.00 -34.14
CA SER A 248 -14.75 -25.45 -34.23
C SER A 248 -13.33 -25.94 -33.90
N ASP A 249 -13.23 -27.17 -33.42
CA ASP A 249 -11.92 -27.82 -33.14
C ASP A 249 -10.99 -27.80 -34.36
N GLN A 250 -11.54 -27.93 -35.56
CA GLN A 250 -10.77 -27.85 -36.81
C GLN A 250 -10.20 -26.43 -37.01
N GLU A 251 -10.99 -25.42 -36.81
CA GLU A 251 -10.54 -24.02 -36.93
C GLU A 251 -9.47 -23.69 -35.88
N GLU A 252 -9.64 -24.21 -34.66
CA GLU A 252 -8.65 -24.05 -33.60
C GLU A 252 -7.30 -24.69 -34.00
N GLN A 253 -7.34 -25.91 -34.51
CA GLN A 253 -6.13 -26.61 -34.97
C GLN A 253 -5.48 -25.90 -36.16
N GLU A 254 -6.27 -25.46 -37.14
CA GLU A 254 -5.75 -24.71 -38.31
C GLU A 254 -5.11 -23.40 -37.89
N PHE A 255 -5.72 -22.70 -36.91
CA PHE A 255 -5.21 -21.42 -36.40
C PHE A 255 -3.94 -21.66 -35.57
N LYS A 256 -3.89 -22.71 -34.74
CA LYS A 256 -2.68 -23.10 -34.00
C LYS A 256 -1.52 -23.41 -34.99
N ALA A 257 -1.78 -24.19 -36.01
CA ALA A 257 -0.76 -24.53 -37.04
C ALA A 257 -0.26 -23.28 -37.79
N TYR A 258 -1.16 -22.32 -38.05
CA TYR A 258 -0.78 -21.03 -38.63
C TYR A 258 0.14 -20.24 -37.69
N LEU A 259 -0.21 -20.14 -36.39
CA LEU A 259 0.61 -19.42 -35.40
C LEU A 259 1.99 -20.10 -35.24
N GLU A 260 2.05 -21.44 -35.28
CA GLU A 260 3.32 -22.21 -35.26
C GLU A 260 4.23 -21.88 -36.45
N SER A 261 3.63 -21.52 -37.58
CA SER A 261 4.42 -21.16 -38.78
C SER A 261 5.06 -19.77 -38.66
N ILE A 262 4.59 -18.91 -37.75
CA ILE A 262 5.06 -17.52 -37.58
C ILE A 262 5.66 -17.25 -36.20
N GLY A 263 5.63 -18.22 -35.27
CA GLY A 263 6.08 -17.99 -33.90
C GLY A 263 6.25 -19.26 -33.08
N ASP A 264 6.44 -19.07 -31.79
CA ASP A 264 6.48 -20.17 -30.81
C ASP A 264 5.70 -19.77 -29.54
N SER A 265 5.76 -20.64 -28.50
CA SER A 265 5.11 -20.42 -27.21
C SER A 265 3.61 -20.13 -27.35
N ILE A 266 2.95 -20.91 -28.23
CA ILE A 266 1.56 -20.64 -28.62
C ILE A 266 0.58 -21.20 -27.59
N VAL A 267 -0.31 -20.33 -27.13
CA VAL A 267 -1.54 -20.72 -26.43
C VAL A 267 -2.73 -20.23 -27.29
N CYS A 268 -3.56 -21.15 -27.72
CA CYS A 268 -4.78 -20.83 -28.44
C CYS A 268 -5.87 -21.73 -27.86
N VAL A 269 -6.81 -21.15 -27.15
CA VAL A 269 -7.88 -21.88 -26.45
C VAL A 269 -9.22 -21.27 -26.82
N ALA A 270 -10.08 -22.09 -27.38
CA ALA A 270 -11.45 -21.70 -27.73
C ALA A 270 -12.41 -22.11 -26.61
N ASP A 271 -13.34 -21.22 -26.29
CA ASP A 271 -14.43 -21.44 -25.34
C ASP A 271 -15.68 -20.72 -25.86
N ASP A 272 -16.66 -21.49 -26.34
CA ASP A 272 -17.89 -20.98 -26.97
C ASP A 272 -17.59 -19.99 -28.12
N GLU A 273 -17.88 -18.69 -27.89
CA GLU A 273 -17.74 -17.60 -28.88
C GLU A 273 -16.46 -16.76 -28.66
N VAL A 274 -15.52 -17.28 -27.84
CA VAL A 274 -14.32 -16.54 -27.44
C VAL A 274 -13.10 -17.40 -27.65
N VAL A 275 -12.05 -16.87 -28.32
CA VAL A 275 -10.75 -17.56 -28.46
C VAL A 275 -9.67 -16.70 -27.82
N LYS A 276 -8.99 -17.23 -26.81
CA LYS A 276 -7.84 -16.59 -26.16
C LYS A 276 -6.57 -17.02 -26.89
N VAL A 277 -5.74 -16.04 -27.28
CA VAL A 277 -4.51 -16.27 -28.06
C VAL A 277 -3.31 -15.62 -27.35
N HIS A 278 -2.22 -16.37 -27.31
CA HIS A 278 -0.88 -15.88 -26.91
C HIS A 278 0.13 -16.51 -27.89
N VAL A 279 1.04 -15.73 -28.43
CA VAL A 279 2.09 -16.20 -29.35
C VAL A 279 3.32 -15.30 -29.25
N HIS A 280 4.50 -15.91 -29.23
CA HIS A 280 5.77 -15.20 -29.43
C HIS A 280 6.10 -15.19 -30.91
N THR A 281 6.19 -14.02 -31.54
CA THR A 281 6.40 -13.88 -32.98
C THR A 281 7.29 -12.66 -33.30
N ASN A 282 7.87 -12.62 -34.49
CA ASN A 282 8.53 -11.41 -35.00
C ASN A 282 7.56 -10.55 -35.82
N ASP A 283 6.38 -11.08 -36.13
CA ASP A 283 5.38 -10.41 -36.98
C ASP A 283 4.00 -10.40 -36.30
N PRO A 284 3.82 -9.63 -35.20
CA PRO A 284 2.50 -9.58 -34.51
C PRO A 284 1.34 -9.22 -35.44
N GLY A 285 1.62 -8.40 -36.45
CA GLY A 285 0.62 -8.01 -37.45
C GLY A 285 0.01 -9.19 -38.20
N LEU A 286 0.81 -10.24 -38.51
CA LEU A 286 0.32 -11.43 -39.19
C LEU A 286 -0.62 -12.24 -38.30
N ALA A 287 -0.29 -12.38 -37.02
CA ALA A 287 -1.16 -13.06 -36.03
C ALA A 287 -2.50 -12.31 -35.92
N ILE A 288 -2.45 -10.98 -35.78
CA ILE A 288 -3.63 -10.10 -35.69
C ILE A 288 -4.48 -10.20 -36.96
N GLN A 289 -3.85 -10.11 -38.15
CA GLN A 289 -4.55 -10.14 -39.42
C GLN A 289 -5.29 -11.47 -39.63
N LYS A 290 -4.65 -12.58 -39.27
CA LYS A 290 -5.28 -13.90 -39.35
C LYS A 290 -6.44 -14.02 -38.35
N ALA A 291 -6.24 -13.54 -37.13
CA ALA A 291 -7.26 -13.55 -36.07
C ALA A 291 -8.52 -12.75 -36.48
N LEU A 292 -8.35 -11.60 -37.15
CA LEU A 292 -9.46 -10.78 -37.65
C LEU A 292 -10.33 -11.51 -38.67
N SER A 293 -9.81 -12.55 -39.33
CA SER A 293 -10.64 -13.35 -40.25
C SER A 293 -11.67 -14.23 -39.52
N PHE A 294 -11.52 -14.41 -38.20
CA PHE A 294 -12.42 -15.21 -37.37
C PHE A 294 -13.40 -14.36 -36.57
N GLY A 295 -13.06 -13.11 -36.24
CA GLY A 295 -13.92 -12.25 -35.46
C GLY A 295 -13.27 -10.92 -35.04
N GLN A 296 -13.93 -10.21 -34.14
CA GLN A 296 -13.44 -8.94 -33.60
C GLN A 296 -12.39 -9.20 -32.51
N LEU A 297 -11.39 -8.35 -32.42
CA LEU A 297 -10.33 -8.49 -31.40
C LEU A 297 -10.54 -7.53 -30.24
N THR A 298 -10.25 -8.03 -29.04
CA THR A 298 -10.28 -7.23 -27.81
C THR A 298 -9.09 -7.63 -26.92
N ARG A 299 -8.78 -6.79 -25.93
CA ARG A 299 -7.70 -6.98 -24.95
C ARG A 299 -6.36 -7.29 -25.63
N MET A 300 -6.03 -6.53 -26.68
CA MET A 300 -4.79 -6.69 -27.42
C MET A 300 -3.62 -6.12 -26.61
N LYS A 301 -2.55 -6.94 -26.49
CA LYS A 301 -1.29 -6.56 -25.83
C LYS A 301 -0.14 -7.07 -26.69
N ILE A 302 0.85 -6.21 -26.95
CA ILE A 302 2.06 -6.56 -27.67
C ILE A 302 3.25 -5.98 -26.91
N ASP A 303 4.09 -6.85 -26.37
CA ASP A 303 5.28 -6.47 -25.62
C ASP A 303 6.54 -6.84 -26.39
N ASN A 304 7.52 -5.95 -26.45
CA ASN A 304 8.81 -6.21 -27.07
C ASN A 304 9.74 -6.89 -26.05
N MET A 305 9.85 -8.20 -26.11
CA MET A 305 10.68 -9.01 -25.19
C MET A 305 12.17 -8.67 -25.28
N ARG A 306 12.63 -8.14 -26.42
CA ARG A 306 14.03 -7.70 -26.57
C ARG A 306 14.28 -6.42 -25.76
N GLU A 307 13.33 -5.49 -25.74
CA GLU A 307 13.40 -4.31 -24.88
C GLU A 307 13.37 -4.69 -23.41
N GLU A 308 12.43 -5.54 -23.01
CA GLU A 308 12.34 -6.05 -21.63
C GLU A 308 13.65 -6.74 -21.21
N HIS A 309 14.22 -7.55 -22.10
CA HIS A 309 15.50 -8.22 -21.83
C HIS A 309 16.64 -7.19 -21.72
N HIS A 310 16.67 -6.21 -22.61
CA HIS A 310 17.68 -5.14 -22.60
C HIS A 310 17.57 -4.29 -21.31
N GLU A 311 16.36 -3.94 -20.91
CA GLU A 311 16.11 -3.24 -19.64
C GLU A 311 16.54 -4.07 -18.43
N ARG A 312 16.26 -5.39 -18.43
CA ARG A 312 16.74 -6.30 -17.37
C ARG A 312 18.26 -6.37 -17.32
N VAL A 313 18.91 -6.46 -18.48
CA VAL A 313 20.39 -6.49 -18.59
C VAL A 313 20.98 -5.18 -18.05
N ILE A 314 20.37 -4.03 -18.39
CA ILE A 314 20.79 -2.72 -17.86
C ILE A 314 20.59 -2.70 -16.34
N GLN A 315 19.41 -3.10 -15.85
CA GLN A 315 19.12 -3.15 -14.41
C GLN A 315 20.05 -4.11 -13.66
N GLU A 316 20.38 -5.27 -14.25
CA GLU A 316 21.34 -6.23 -13.68
C GLU A 316 22.75 -5.66 -13.70
N ALA A 317 23.15 -5.00 -14.78
CA ALA A 317 24.44 -4.32 -14.87
C ALA A 317 24.55 -3.17 -13.85
N GLU A 318 23.47 -2.41 -13.68
CA GLU A 318 23.38 -1.35 -12.66
C GLU A 318 23.44 -1.95 -11.24
N LYS A 319 22.75 -3.06 -11.00
CA LYS A 319 22.80 -3.79 -9.73
C LYS A 319 24.19 -4.33 -9.45
N LEU A 320 24.86 -4.90 -10.47
CA LEU A 320 26.25 -5.38 -10.37
C LEU A 320 27.22 -4.22 -10.11
N ALA A 321 27.07 -3.11 -10.84
CA ALA A 321 27.88 -1.91 -10.61
C ALA A 321 27.64 -1.31 -9.22
N ALA A 322 26.39 -1.35 -8.74
CA ALA A 322 26.05 -0.93 -7.37
C ALA A 322 26.65 -1.90 -6.34
N GLN A 323 26.66 -3.21 -6.63
CA GLN A 323 27.29 -4.22 -5.77
C GLN A 323 28.82 -4.06 -5.74
N GLU A 324 29.45 -3.73 -6.88
CA GLU A 324 30.90 -3.45 -6.94
C GLU A 324 31.27 -2.16 -6.20
N LYS A 325 30.40 -1.14 -6.28
CA LYS A 325 30.56 0.08 -5.46
C LYS A 325 30.42 -0.22 -3.96
N ARG A 326 29.60 -1.20 -3.58
CA ARG A 326 29.42 -1.65 -2.19
C ARG A 326 30.64 -2.42 -1.64
N GLN A 327 31.44 -3.02 -2.52
CA GLN A 327 32.64 -3.79 -2.11
C GLN A 327 33.83 -2.91 -1.77
N LYS A 328 33.81 -1.63 -2.11
CA LYS A 328 34.79 -0.69 -1.57
C LYS A 328 34.35 -0.31 -0.15
N PRO A 329 35.24 -0.36 0.86
CA PRO A 329 34.86 0.06 2.20
C PRO A 329 34.51 1.55 2.15
N GLN A 330 33.23 1.84 2.03
CA GLN A 330 32.74 3.21 2.25
C GLN A 330 32.81 3.48 3.75
N GLU A 331 33.42 4.59 4.12
CA GLU A 331 33.39 5.06 5.50
C GLU A 331 31.93 5.18 5.92
N LYS A 332 31.60 4.58 7.06
CA LYS A 332 30.26 4.60 7.61
C LYS A 332 29.91 6.05 7.98
N LYS A 333 28.88 6.60 7.39
CA LYS A 333 28.40 7.95 7.72
C LYS A 333 27.94 8.00 9.17
N ARG A 334 28.13 9.14 9.83
CA ARG A 334 27.56 9.37 11.17
C ARG A 334 26.03 9.39 11.08
N THR A 335 25.49 10.08 10.08
CA THR A 335 24.05 10.29 9.89
C THR A 335 23.64 10.06 8.43
N GLY A 336 22.52 9.39 8.24
CA GLY A 336 21.88 9.20 6.94
C GLY A 336 20.40 9.58 7.00
N PHE A 337 19.80 9.80 5.82
CA PHE A 337 18.41 10.22 5.68
C PHE A 337 17.67 9.32 4.69
N ILE A 338 16.45 8.92 5.06
CA ILE A 338 15.51 8.21 4.19
C ILE A 338 14.24 9.05 4.13
N ALA A 339 13.74 9.34 2.93
CA ALA A 339 12.48 10.04 2.73
C ALA A 339 11.54 9.21 1.88
N VAL A 340 10.25 9.25 2.20
CA VAL A 340 9.20 8.73 1.30
C VAL A 340 8.76 9.89 0.41
N SER A 341 8.73 9.66 -0.91
CA SER A 341 8.38 10.70 -1.87
C SER A 341 7.86 10.08 -3.16
N ILE A 342 7.12 10.84 -3.92
CA ILE A 342 6.69 10.48 -5.27
C ILE A 342 6.69 11.73 -6.15
N GLY A 343 7.13 11.56 -7.38
CA GLY A 343 7.34 12.65 -8.34
C GLY A 343 8.82 12.96 -8.49
N GLU A 344 9.29 12.97 -9.72
CA GLU A 344 10.74 13.12 -9.98
C GLU A 344 11.30 14.43 -9.46
N GLY A 345 10.54 15.52 -9.59
CA GLY A 345 10.98 16.82 -9.05
C GLY A 345 11.10 16.82 -7.53
N MET A 346 10.10 16.24 -6.83
CA MET A 346 10.19 16.05 -5.38
C MET A 346 11.41 15.22 -4.99
N ASN A 347 11.66 14.14 -5.73
CA ASN A 347 12.80 13.25 -5.48
C ASN A 347 14.13 13.99 -5.69
N GLU A 348 14.22 14.83 -6.72
CA GLU A 348 15.41 15.67 -6.99
C GLU A 348 15.68 16.62 -5.80
N ILE A 349 14.64 17.30 -5.31
CA ILE A 349 14.77 18.22 -4.16
C ILE A 349 15.36 17.47 -2.95
N PHE A 350 14.82 16.29 -2.62
CA PHE A 350 15.34 15.49 -1.50
C PHE A 350 16.80 15.08 -1.71
N ARG A 351 17.18 14.69 -2.94
CA ARG A 351 18.59 14.34 -3.24
C ARG A 351 19.51 15.54 -3.05
N GLU A 352 19.10 16.71 -3.51
CA GLU A 352 19.86 17.96 -3.43
C GLU A 352 20.11 18.40 -1.97
N ILE A 353 19.13 18.20 -1.11
CA ILE A 353 19.26 18.57 0.32
C ILE A 353 19.94 17.47 1.15
N GLY A 354 20.36 16.36 0.52
CA GLY A 354 21.23 15.36 1.14
C GLY A 354 20.55 14.09 1.64
N VAL A 355 19.34 13.80 1.17
CA VAL A 355 18.68 12.52 1.47
C VAL A 355 19.39 11.39 0.74
N ASP A 356 19.76 10.33 1.47
CA ASP A 356 20.57 9.21 0.96
C ASP A 356 19.73 8.18 0.18
N TYR A 357 18.46 8.01 0.57
CA TYR A 357 17.59 7.01 -0.03
C TYR A 357 16.15 7.53 -0.09
N ILE A 358 15.52 7.38 -1.24
CA ILE A 358 14.11 7.74 -1.44
C ILE A 358 13.32 6.45 -1.63
N ILE A 359 12.29 6.28 -0.82
CA ILE A 359 11.30 5.22 -0.99
C ILE A 359 10.16 5.81 -1.79
N GLU A 360 9.95 5.32 -3.01
CA GLU A 360 8.86 5.81 -3.84
C GLU A 360 7.52 5.31 -3.34
N GLY A 361 6.58 6.22 -3.19
CA GLY A 361 5.22 5.92 -2.74
C GLY A 361 4.61 7.02 -1.89
N GLY A 362 3.53 6.67 -1.24
CA GLY A 362 2.89 7.54 -0.25
C GLY A 362 1.62 8.25 -0.69
N GLN A 363 1.18 8.06 -1.93
CA GLN A 363 -0.10 8.60 -2.41
C GLN A 363 -1.03 7.47 -2.85
N THR A 364 -0.68 6.73 -3.89
CA THR A 364 -1.48 5.62 -4.40
C THR A 364 -1.11 4.27 -3.79
N MET A 365 0.12 4.16 -3.28
CA MET A 365 0.61 2.92 -2.66
C MET A 365 1.53 3.25 -1.49
N ASN A 366 1.12 2.87 -0.31
CA ASN A 366 1.95 3.03 0.89
C ASN A 366 3.08 1.99 0.89
N PRO A 367 4.34 2.41 1.11
CA PRO A 367 5.43 1.44 1.26
C PRO A 367 5.18 0.50 2.45
N SER A 368 5.66 -0.73 2.32
CA SER A 368 5.58 -1.71 3.40
C SER A 368 6.67 -1.47 4.45
N THR A 369 6.51 -2.10 5.59
CA THR A 369 7.57 -2.15 6.61
C THR A 369 8.86 -2.76 6.01
N ASP A 370 8.73 -3.75 5.12
CA ASP A 370 9.88 -4.36 4.44
C ASP A 370 10.60 -3.37 3.52
N ASP A 371 9.87 -2.52 2.79
CA ASP A 371 10.45 -1.45 1.96
C ASP A 371 11.30 -0.50 2.82
N MET A 372 10.81 -0.17 4.03
CA MET A 372 11.56 0.64 5.00
C MET A 372 12.82 -0.07 5.50
N LEU A 373 12.71 -1.38 5.80
CA LEU A 373 13.85 -2.18 6.26
C LEU A 373 14.92 -2.30 5.17
N GLN A 374 14.51 -2.46 3.91
CA GLN A 374 15.43 -2.47 2.77
C GLN A 374 16.17 -1.13 2.64
N ALA A 375 15.45 -0.02 2.74
CA ALA A 375 16.05 1.32 2.70
C ALA A 375 17.07 1.51 3.84
N ILE A 376 16.73 1.06 5.05
CA ILE A 376 17.63 1.11 6.22
C ILE A 376 18.92 0.31 5.95
N ASP A 377 18.80 -0.86 5.32
CA ASP A 377 19.96 -1.70 4.98
C ASP A 377 20.86 -1.02 3.93
N GLU A 378 20.26 -0.32 2.97
CA GLU A 378 20.98 0.36 1.88
C GLU A 378 21.78 1.60 2.37
N VAL A 379 21.33 2.25 3.42
CA VAL A 379 21.99 3.47 3.94
C VAL A 379 23.08 3.09 4.96
N ASN A 380 24.34 3.27 4.58
CA ASN A 380 25.49 2.93 5.43
C ASN A 380 25.77 4.08 6.42
N ALA A 381 24.95 4.15 7.48
CA ALA A 381 25.07 5.18 8.52
C ALA A 381 24.85 4.58 9.91
N GLU A 382 25.40 5.24 10.93
CA GLU A 382 25.21 4.84 12.34
C GLU A 382 23.80 5.20 12.83
N THR A 383 23.36 6.40 12.47
CA THR A 383 22.03 6.94 12.78
C THR A 383 21.32 7.26 11.46
N ILE A 384 20.06 6.86 11.33
CA ILE A 384 19.25 7.14 10.15
C ILE A 384 17.97 7.86 10.60
N PHE A 385 17.74 9.03 10.02
CA PHE A 385 16.48 9.76 10.16
C PHE A 385 15.54 9.33 9.02
N ILE A 386 14.31 8.92 9.37
CA ILE A 386 13.28 8.54 8.40
C ILE A 386 12.20 9.64 8.39
N LEU A 387 11.88 10.10 7.20
CA LEU A 387 10.87 11.13 6.92
C LEU A 387 9.72 10.47 6.17
N PRO A 388 8.66 10.02 6.86
CA PRO A 388 7.54 9.31 6.20
C PRO A 388 6.74 10.16 5.22
N ASN A 389 6.62 11.46 5.48
CA ASN A 389 5.96 12.46 4.63
C ASN A 389 4.49 12.15 4.31
N ASN A 390 3.88 11.28 5.10
CA ASN A 390 2.48 10.90 5.00
C ASN A 390 2.04 10.29 6.34
N LYS A 391 0.92 10.77 6.87
CA LYS A 391 0.37 10.28 8.15
C LYS A 391 0.13 8.77 8.18
N ASN A 392 -0.17 8.17 7.01
CA ASN A 392 -0.46 6.75 6.88
C ASN A 392 0.80 5.87 6.87
N ILE A 393 1.97 6.48 6.78
CA ILE A 393 3.26 5.76 6.69
C ILE A 393 4.03 5.80 8.03
N ILE A 394 3.70 6.72 8.92
CA ILE A 394 4.41 6.91 10.21
C ILE A 394 4.45 5.60 11.02
N LEU A 395 3.33 4.87 11.08
CA LEU A 395 3.27 3.60 11.83
C LEU A 395 4.20 2.53 11.23
N ALA A 396 4.26 2.42 9.90
CA ALA A 396 5.16 1.48 9.24
C ALA A 396 6.63 1.84 9.48
N ALA A 397 6.96 3.14 9.45
CA ALA A 397 8.31 3.64 9.77
C ALA A 397 8.70 3.31 11.21
N ASN A 398 7.79 3.53 12.17
CA ASN A 398 8.00 3.18 13.58
C ASN A 398 8.19 1.66 13.75
N GLN A 399 7.42 0.85 13.03
CA GLN A 399 7.55 -0.61 13.07
C GLN A 399 8.92 -1.05 12.53
N ALA A 400 9.39 -0.45 11.44
CA ALA A 400 10.72 -0.71 10.89
C ALA A 400 11.84 -0.31 11.87
N ARG A 401 11.68 0.85 12.54
CA ARG A 401 12.59 1.29 13.61
C ARG A 401 12.69 0.22 14.71
N ASP A 402 11.56 -0.26 15.19
CA ASP A 402 11.51 -1.22 16.31
C ASP A 402 12.09 -2.59 15.92
N LEU A 403 12.04 -2.96 14.63
CA LEU A 403 12.61 -4.20 14.10
C LEU A 403 14.12 -4.09 13.83
N THR A 404 14.67 -2.88 13.72
CA THR A 404 16.09 -2.64 13.43
C THR A 404 16.90 -2.66 14.73
N LYS A 405 17.99 -3.45 14.78
CA LYS A 405 18.81 -3.63 16.00
C LYS A 405 20.27 -3.14 15.86
N ASP A 406 20.75 -2.98 14.65
CA ASP A 406 22.17 -2.71 14.34
C ASP A 406 22.47 -1.24 14.02
N LYS A 407 21.44 -0.41 13.88
CA LYS A 407 21.53 1.02 13.59
C LYS A 407 20.55 1.78 14.47
N LYS A 408 20.88 3.03 14.77
CA LYS A 408 19.94 3.92 15.48
C LYS A 408 18.98 4.53 14.46
N ILE A 409 17.69 4.26 14.60
CA ILE A 409 16.65 4.79 13.70
C ILE A 409 15.83 5.84 14.45
N VAL A 410 15.67 7.02 13.84
CA VAL A 410 14.86 8.12 14.35
C VAL A 410 13.79 8.44 13.31
N VAL A 411 12.54 8.32 13.68
CA VAL A 411 11.41 8.68 12.79
C VAL A 411 10.96 10.09 13.15
N ILE A 412 11.13 11.05 12.23
CA ILE A 412 10.55 12.39 12.37
C ILE A 412 9.12 12.29 11.82
N PRO A 413 8.08 12.61 12.60
CA PRO A 413 6.70 12.30 12.21
C PRO A 413 6.13 13.30 11.18
N THR A 414 6.82 13.42 10.04
CA THR A 414 6.41 14.28 8.92
C THR A 414 5.15 13.69 8.26
N LYS A 415 4.17 14.53 8.02
CA LYS A 415 2.88 14.15 7.43
C LYS A 415 2.77 14.56 5.97
N THR A 416 3.68 15.41 5.50
CA THR A 416 3.70 15.95 4.14
C THR A 416 5.14 16.08 3.64
N VAL A 417 5.30 16.13 2.33
CA VAL A 417 6.61 16.30 1.69
C VAL A 417 7.26 17.64 2.11
N PRO A 418 6.55 18.77 2.11
CA PRO A 418 7.15 20.02 2.61
C PRO A 418 7.68 19.91 4.04
N GLN A 419 6.94 19.26 4.95
CA GLN A 419 7.45 19.01 6.31
C GLN A 419 8.76 18.23 6.29
N GLY A 420 8.87 17.23 5.39
CA GLY A 420 10.10 16.45 5.22
C GLY A 420 11.27 17.30 4.76
N ILE A 421 11.04 18.19 3.81
CA ILE A 421 12.05 19.13 3.28
C ILE A 421 12.54 20.03 4.43
N THR A 422 11.63 20.68 5.14
CA THR A 422 11.96 21.57 6.26
C THR A 422 12.70 20.82 7.37
N ALA A 423 12.29 19.59 7.67
CA ALA A 423 12.99 18.76 8.67
C ALA A 423 14.46 18.53 8.29
N VAL A 424 14.76 18.16 7.04
CA VAL A 424 16.13 17.92 6.58
C VAL A 424 16.96 19.22 6.65
N ILE A 425 16.39 20.34 6.21
CA ILE A 425 17.04 21.65 6.22
C ILE A 425 17.40 22.08 7.66
N SER A 426 16.57 21.68 8.64
CA SER A 426 16.77 22.02 10.05
C SER A 426 17.83 21.16 10.76
N PHE A 427 18.38 20.15 10.10
CA PHE A 427 19.42 19.28 10.65
C PHE A 427 20.76 20.01 10.73
N SER A 428 21.47 19.85 11.85
CA SER A 428 22.83 20.35 12.04
C SER A 428 23.80 19.23 12.35
N SER A 429 24.86 19.11 11.54
CA SER A 429 25.93 18.13 11.74
C SER A 429 26.70 18.33 13.06
N ASP A 430 26.65 19.54 13.63
CA ASP A 430 27.35 19.90 14.87
C ASP A 430 26.59 19.48 16.14
N GLU A 431 25.30 19.12 15.98
CA GLU A 431 24.44 18.72 17.10
C GLU A 431 24.36 17.19 17.22
N ASP A 432 23.97 16.71 18.39
CA ASP A 432 23.77 15.28 18.60
C ASP A 432 22.40 14.83 18.06
N THR A 433 22.17 13.51 18.06
CA THR A 433 20.94 12.93 17.53
C THR A 433 19.68 13.45 18.24
N ALA A 434 19.72 13.59 19.56
CA ALA A 434 18.55 14.02 20.35
C ALA A 434 18.23 15.50 20.10
N ALA A 435 19.24 16.36 20.00
CA ALA A 435 19.09 17.76 19.66
C ALA A 435 18.51 17.93 18.25
N ASN A 436 19.02 17.16 17.28
CA ASN A 436 18.51 17.16 15.90
C ASN A 436 17.06 16.65 15.84
N GLU A 437 16.74 15.55 16.52
CA GLU A 437 15.36 15.03 16.59
C GLU A 437 14.40 16.09 17.11
N ALA A 438 14.79 16.80 18.17
CA ALA A 438 13.98 17.88 18.76
C ALA A 438 13.83 19.06 17.78
N ALA A 439 14.92 19.53 17.19
CA ALA A 439 14.92 20.66 16.24
C ALA A 439 14.09 20.36 14.99
N MET A 440 14.29 19.19 14.41
CA MET A 440 13.53 18.75 13.22
C MET A 440 12.04 18.61 13.54
N THR A 441 11.71 18.03 14.71
CA THR A 441 10.31 17.87 15.15
C THR A 441 9.65 19.21 15.44
N GLU A 442 10.38 20.16 15.98
CA GLU A 442 9.88 21.53 16.20
C GLU A 442 9.66 22.25 14.87
N ALA A 443 10.61 22.15 13.95
CA ALA A 443 10.56 22.83 12.65
C ALA A 443 9.32 22.43 11.85
N ILE A 444 8.94 21.15 11.84
CA ILE A 444 7.77 20.69 11.07
C ILE A 444 6.45 21.23 11.61
N GLN A 445 6.40 21.73 12.86
CA GLN A 445 5.19 22.32 13.43
C GLN A 445 4.86 23.69 12.81
N ALA A 446 5.87 24.39 12.30
CA ALA A 446 5.69 25.69 11.65
C ALA A 446 5.15 25.56 10.22
N VAL A 447 5.33 24.39 9.58
CA VAL A 447 4.95 24.15 8.19
C VAL A 447 3.45 23.82 8.10
N ARG A 448 2.67 24.70 7.49
CA ARG A 448 1.26 24.45 7.13
C ARG A 448 1.24 23.95 5.69
N THR A 449 0.57 22.84 5.44
CA THR A 449 0.53 22.25 4.10
C THR A 449 -0.88 22.25 3.53
N GLY A 450 -0.98 22.60 2.26
CA GLY A 450 -2.20 22.48 1.45
C GLY A 450 -1.97 21.60 0.23
N GLN A 451 -2.96 20.81 -0.13
CA GLN A 451 -2.91 19.93 -1.29
C GLN A 451 -4.17 20.15 -2.12
N VAL A 452 -4.01 20.32 -3.43
CA VAL A 452 -5.13 20.52 -4.37
C VAL A 452 -5.29 19.26 -5.21
N THR A 453 -6.48 18.66 -5.17
CA THR A 453 -6.80 17.42 -5.91
C THR A 453 -8.29 17.45 -6.33
N TYR A 454 -8.77 16.33 -6.84
CA TYR A 454 -10.16 16.19 -7.29
C TYR A 454 -10.91 15.14 -6.47
N ALA A 455 -12.22 15.30 -6.39
CA ALA A 455 -13.12 14.36 -5.71
C ALA A 455 -13.46 13.18 -6.63
N VAL A 456 -13.34 11.96 -6.11
CA VAL A 456 -13.65 10.73 -6.86
C VAL A 456 -15.07 10.22 -6.61
N ARG A 457 -15.86 10.92 -5.80
CA ARG A 457 -17.24 10.56 -5.48
C ARG A 457 -17.97 11.73 -4.82
N ASP A 458 -19.30 11.68 -4.86
CA ASP A 458 -20.14 12.60 -4.13
C ASP A 458 -20.02 12.32 -2.62
N THR A 459 -19.94 13.35 -1.83
CA THR A 459 -19.92 13.26 -0.36
C THR A 459 -20.32 14.57 0.28
N LYS A 460 -20.56 14.52 1.59
CA LYS A 460 -20.78 15.73 2.40
C LYS A 460 -19.88 15.66 3.62
N ILE A 461 -19.09 16.71 3.84
CA ILE A 461 -18.16 16.81 4.98
C ILE A 461 -18.43 18.15 5.67
N GLY A 462 -18.98 18.10 6.86
CA GLY A 462 -19.44 19.29 7.56
C GLY A 462 -20.52 20.00 6.75
N ASP A 463 -20.32 21.27 6.46
CA ASP A 463 -21.26 22.10 5.67
C ASP A 463 -20.98 22.06 4.17
N LYS A 464 -19.90 21.37 3.73
CA LYS A 464 -19.49 21.34 2.32
C LYS A 464 -20.10 20.13 1.61
N GLU A 465 -20.87 20.39 0.56
CA GLU A 465 -21.32 19.37 -0.41
C GLU A 465 -20.25 19.27 -1.50
N ILE A 466 -19.80 18.08 -1.80
CA ILE A 466 -18.70 17.80 -2.73
C ILE A 466 -19.23 16.80 -3.76
N HIS A 467 -19.10 17.12 -5.03
CA HIS A 467 -19.53 16.26 -6.13
C HIS A 467 -18.31 15.64 -6.81
N GLU A 468 -18.49 14.46 -7.39
CA GLU A 468 -17.47 13.80 -8.19
C GLU A 468 -16.91 14.75 -9.25
N GLY A 469 -15.60 14.93 -9.28
CA GLY A 469 -14.92 15.83 -10.19
C GLY A 469 -14.71 17.26 -9.66
N ASP A 470 -15.29 17.61 -8.51
CA ASP A 470 -14.99 18.90 -7.87
C ASP A 470 -13.50 18.96 -7.47
N ILE A 471 -12.94 20.16 -7.51
CA ILE A 471 -11.57 20.42 -7.04
C ILE A 471 -11.62 20.70 -5.54
N MET A 472 -10.75 20.02 -4.80
CA MET A 472 -10.66 20.14 -3.35
C MET A 472 -9.33 20.70 -2.91
N GLY A 473 -9.35 21.65 -1.99
CA GLY A 473 -8.18 22.12 -1.26
C GLY A 473 -8.15 21.50 0.13
N ILE A 474 -7.16 20.65 0.38
CA ILE A 474 -7.02 19.88 1.62
C ILE A 474 -5.89 20.48 2.45
N GLY A 475 -6.17 20.90 3.66
CA GLY A 475 -5.16 21.35 4.62
C GLY A 475 -4.94 20.32 5.73
N ASP A 476 -4.16 20.70 6.71
CA ASP A 476 -3.81 19.84 7.84
C ASP A 476 -5.04 19.35 8.63
N GLU A 477 -6.08 20.18 8.70
CA GLU A 477 -7.30 19.91 9.48
C GLU A 477 -8.46 19.32 8.64
N GLY A 478 -8.27 19.15 7.34
CA GLY A 478 -9.29 18.59 6.45
C GLY A 478 -9.51 19.43 5.19
N ILE A 479 -10.70 19.32 4.60
CA ILE A 479 -11.03 20.03 3.36
C ILE A 479 -11.37 21.50 3.68
N LEU A 480 -10.50 22.40 3.24
CA LEU A 480 -10.61 23.84 3.50
C LEU A 480 -11.28 24.58 2.33
N ALA A 481 -11.13 24.10 1.10
CA ALA A 481 -11.69 24.71 -0.10
C ALA A 481 -12.34 23.66 -1.01
N VAL A 482 -13.42 24.03 -1.70
CA VAL A 482 -14.08 23.20 -2.71
C VAL A 482 -14.51 24.14 -3.85
N GLY A 483 -14.21 23.76 -5.08
CA GLY A 483 -14.55 24.54 -6.26
C GLY A 483 -14.56 23.69 -7.53
N THR A 484 -14.64 24.35 -8.67
CA THR A 484 -14.64 23.69 -9.98
C THR A 484 -13.41 24.06 -10.82
N ASP A 485 -12.63 25.02 -10.35
CA ASP A 485 -11.40 25.49 -11.02
C ASP A 485 -10.20 25.28 -10.11
N ILE A 486 -9.11 24.77 -10.67
CA ILE A 486 -7.89 24.41 -9.93
C ILE A 486 -7.24 25.66 -9.30
N SER A 487 -7.07 26.73 -10.09
CA SER A 487 -6.39 27.95 -9.64
C SER A 487 -7.20 28.68 -8.56
N ASP A 488 -8.51 28.83 -8.76
CA ASP A 488 -9.38 29.49 -7.78
C ASP A 488 -9.44 28.70 -6.46
N THR A 489 -9.57 27.38 -6.55
CA THR A 489 -9.58 26.51 -5.35
C THR A 489 -8.24 26.56 -4.61
N ALA A 490 -7.11 26.62 -5.35
CA ALA A 490 -5.78 26.76 -4.77
C ALA A 490 -5.63 28.10 -4.03
N LYS A 491 -6.16 29.20 -4.59
CA LYS A 491 -6.17 30.53 -3.93
C LYS A 491 -7.01 30.51 -2.65
N ASP A 492 -8.20 29.91 -2.71
CA ASP A 492 -9.06 29.76 -1.53
C ASP A 492 -8.37 28.93 -0.45
N LEU A 493 -7.64 27.88 -0.84
CA LEU A 493 -6.87 27.08 0.09
C LEU A 493 -5.75 27.91 0.73
N LEU A 494 -4.97 28.65 -0.06
CA LEU A 494 -3.89 29.52 0.45
C LEU A 494 -4.44 30.56 1.44
N ALA A 495 -5.60 31.14 1.15
CA ALA A 495 -6.25 32.13 2.05
C ALA A 495 -6.57 31.54 3.44
N ASN A 496 -6.75 30.21 3.52
CA ASN A 496 -6.96 29.51 4.80
C ASN A 496 -5.65 29.08 5.48
N LEU A 497 -4.54 29.04 4.75
CA LEU A 497 -3.24 28.60 5.28
C LEU A 497 -2.39 29.77 5.77
N VAL A 498 -2.41 30.90 5.03
CA VAL A 498 -1.58 32.08 5.31
C VAL A 498 -2.04 32.77 6.61
N THR A 499 -1.08 33.21 7.41
CA THR A 499 -1.30 33.95 8.65
C THR A 499 -0.44 35.23 8.65
N GLU A 500 -0.60 36.07 9.65
CA GLU A 500 0.23 37.28 9.83
C GLU A 500 1.71 36.95 10.10
N GLU A 501 2.01 35.73 10.48
CA GLU A 501 3.38 35.27 10.80
C GLU A 501 4.05 34.57 9.63
N SER A 502 3.34 34.35 8.51
CA SER A 502 3.86 33.68 7.34
C SER A 502 4.88 34.54 6.59
N GLU A 503 5.97 33.92 6.13
CA GLU A 503 7.05 34.58 5.39
C GLU A 503 7.26 33.99 4.00
N LEU A 504 6.93 32.69 3.80
CA LEU A 504 7.24 31.95 2.57
C LEU A 504 6.05 31.09 2.15
N ILE A 505 5.77 31.09 0.84
CA ILE A 505 4.86 30.14 0.19
C ILE A 505 5.69 29.34 -0.82
N SER A 506 5.76 28.02 -0.64
CA SER A 506 6.38 27.12 -1.63
C SER A 506 5.29 26.32 -2.35
N ILE A 507 5.34 26.30 -3.67
CA ILE A 507 4.33 25.65 -4.52
C ILE A 507 5.03 24.56 -5.34
N TYR A 508 4.56 23.31 -5.19
CA TYR A 508 5.07 22.14 -5.93
C TYR A 508 3.96 21.68 -6.88
N TYR A 509 4.17 21.88 -8.20
CA TYR A 509 3.14 21.51 -9.19
C TYR A 509 3.32 20.08 -9.67
N GLY A 510 2.20 19.39 -9.84
CA GLY A 510 2.12 17.98 -10.21
C GLY A 510 2.27 17.73 -11.71
N GLU A 511 2.25 16.45 -12.08
CA GLU A 511 2.44 16.03 -13.49
C GLU A 511 1.35 16.54 -14.44
N ASP A 512 0.17 16.86 -13.92
CA ASP A 512 -0.98 17.34 -14.72
C ASP A 512 -1.00 18.88 -14.87
N ILE A 513 -0.01 19.59 -14.32
CA ILE A 513 0.10 21.06 -14.41
C ILE A 513 1.35 21.40 -15.23
N SER A 514 1.18 22.17 -16.28
CA SER A 514 2.31 22.66 -17.09
C SER A 514 3.06 23.78 -16.35
N GLU A 515 4.32 23.99 -16.69
CA GLU A 515 5.15 25.07 -16.16
C GLU A 515 4.48 26.44 -16.38
N GLU A 516 3.88 26.65 -17.56
CA GLU A 516 3.18 27.91 -17.90
C GLU A 516 1.96 28.15 -16.99
N GLU A 517 1.24 27.08 -16.64
CA GLU A 517 0.09 27.18 -15.71
C GLU A 517 0.56 27.49 -14.29
N ALA A 518 1.63 26.84 -13.85
CA ALA A 518 2.24 27.11 -12.54
C ALA A 518 2.74 28.56 -12.44
N GLU A 519 3.43 29.05 -13.46
CA GLU A 519 3.90 30.45 -13.54
C GLU A 519 2.74 31.44 -13.50
N ARG A 520 1.65 31.17 -14.23
CA ARG A 520 0.43 32.00 -14.20
C ARG A 520 -0.19 32.04 -12.80
N PHE A 521 -0.24 30.89 -12.15
CA PHE A 521 -0.77 30.79 -10.78
C PHE A 521 0.08 31.61 -9.81
N VAL A 522 1.41 31.45 -9.84
CA VAL A 522 2.35 32.23 -9.00
C VAL A 522 2.20 33.72 -9.26
N THR A 523 2.14 34.15 -10.51
CA THR A 523 1.95 35.55 -10.90
C THR A 523 0.64 36.08 -10.36
N SER A 524 -0.39 35.34 -10.43
CA SER A 524 -1.67 35.71 -9.83
C SER A 524 -1.65 35.80 -8.30
N UNK A 525 -0.88 35.01 -7.65
CA UNK A 525 -0.74 35.00 -6.26
C UNK A 525 0.05 36.20 -5.84
N UNK A 526 0.99 36.67 -6.64
CA UNK A 526 1.82 37.73 -6.36
C UNK A 526 1.35 39.04 -7.00
N UNK A 527 0.78 38.95 -8.19
CA UNK A 527 0.28 40.06 -8.97
C UNK A 527 -0.97 40.65 -8.51
N GLU A 528 -1.76 39.92 -7.86
CA GLU A 528 -3.01 40.50 -7.36
C GLU A 528 -2.86 41.28 -6.03
N GLU A 529 -1.68 41.55 -5.62
CA GLU A 529 -1.34 42.20 -4.34
C GLU A 529 -1.90 41.43 -3.11
N THR A 530 -2.19 40.13 -3.28
CA THR A 530 -2.79 39.31 -2.21
C THR A 530 -1.78 39.05 -1.09
N TYR A 531 -0.53 38.78 -1.47
CA TYR A 531 0.56 38.47 -0.51
C TYR A 531 1.83 39.26 -0.85
N PRO A 532 1.80 40.61 -0.81
CA PRO A 532 2.92 41.43 -1.27
C PRO A 532 4.18 41.33 -0.41
N ASP A 533 4.04 40.87 0.83
CA ASP A 533 5.15 40.76 1.78
C ASP A 533 5.70 39.36 1.92
N LEU A 534 5.14 38.36 1.17
CA LEU A 534 5.58 36.98 1.24
C LEU A 534 6.46 36.62 0.03
N ASP A 535 7.48 35.82 0.28
CA ASP A 535 8.23 35.18 -0.80
C ASP A 535 7.40 34.02 -1.35
N VAL A 536 7.32 33.90 -2.68
CA VAL A 536 6.58 32.82 -3.35
C VAL A 536 7.49 32.11 -4.33
N ASP A 537 7.74 30.84 -4.09
CA ASP A 537 8.57 29.99 -4.94
C ASP A 537 7.72 28.88 -5.58
N ALA A 538 8.00 28.53 -6.82
CA ALA A 538 7.37 27.40 -7.48
C ALA A 538 8.42 26.41 -8.00
N HIS A 539 8.16 25.14 -7.79
CA HIS A 539 9.03 24.04 -8.16
C HIS A 539 8.23 22.94 -8.86
N ARG A 540 8.82 22.33 -9.85
CA ARG A 540 8.22 21.14 -10.45
C ARG A 540 8.33 19.99 -9.44
N GLY A 541 7.20 19.54 -8.91
CA GLY A 541 7.16 18.36 -8.05
C GLY A 541 7.01 17.08 -8.86
N GLY A 542 6.17 17.12 -9.90
CA GLY A 542 5.88 15.98 -10.77
C GLY A 542 5.08 14.87 -10.08
N GLN A 543 4.45 15.19 -8.94
CA GLN A 543 3.64 14.23 -8.20
C GLN A 543 2.32 13.93 -8.94
N PRO A 544 1.85 12.68 -8.92
CA PRO A 544 0.54 12.34 -9.48
C PRO A 544 -0.59 12.74 -8.52
N ILE A 545 -1.82 12.80 -8.99
CA ILE A 545 -3.05 13.00 -8.21
C ILE A 545 -3.23 14.44 -7.70
N TYR A 546 -2.17 15.06 -7.18
CA TYR A 546 -2.24 16.40 -6.62
C TYR A 546 -1.73 17.42 -7.63
N TYR A 547 -2.63 18.31 -8.07
CA TYR A 547 -2.29 19.42 -8.97
C TYR A 547 -1.23 20.33 -8.35
N TYR A 548 -1.45 20.67 -7.07
CA TYR A 548 -0.49 21.45 -6.28
C TYR A 548 -0.33 20.84 -4.90
N VAL A 549 0.90 20.82 -4.42
CA VAL A 549 1.24 20.69 -3.00
C VAL A 549 1.85 22.05 -2.62
N MET A 550 1.35 22.64 -1.56
CA MET A 550 1.78 24.00 -1.16
C MET A 550 2.15 24.00 0.32
N SER A 551 3.21 24.70 0.66
CA SER A 551 3.53 24.97 2.06
C SER A 551 3.54 26.45 2.34
N VAL A 552 3.16 26.78 3.56
CA VAL A 552 3.20 28.13 4.11
C VAL A 552 4.00 28.07 5.42
N GLU A 553 5.04 28.88 5.49
CA GLU A 553 6.00 28.91 6.62
C GLU A 553 6.21 30.34 7.13
#